data_4865f2feffbda47aee1e6f2cf7942d8a
#
_entry.id   4865f2feffbda47aee1e6f2cf7942d8a
#
_cell.length_a   1.000
_cell.length_b   1.000
_cell.length_c   1.000
_cell.angle_alpha   90.00
_cell.angle_beta   90.00
_cell.angle_gamma   90.00
#
_symmetry.space_group_name_H-M   'P 1'
#
loop_
_entity.id
_entity.type
_entity.pdbx_description
1 polymer ?
#
loop_
_entity_poly.entity_id
_entity_poly.type
_entity_poly.pdbx_seq_one_letter_code
_entity_poly.pdbx_strand_id
1 'polypeptide(L)' 'MPLTHYTVGYHDAQQEHHEICEYAKDSYDAIQHAKEDILYLKEHPSFIDYCTN' A
#
# COMPACT_ATOMS: atom_id res chain seq x y z
N MET A 1 13.21 14.64 -7.46
CA MET A 1 12.76 13.43 -8.18
C MET A 1 11.25 13.48 -8.33
N PRO A 2 10.73 13.25 -9.54
CA PRO A 2 9.28 13.17 -9.69
C PRO A 2 8.75 11.94 -8.96
N LEU A 3 7.56 12.10 -8.38
CA LEU A 3 6.89 10.98 -7.73
C LEU A 3 5.99 10.28 -8.74
N THR A 4 5.92 8.96 -8.64
CA THR A 4 5.03 8.13 -9.45
C THR A 4 3.80 7.79 -8.64
N HIS A 5 2.64 7.78 -9.29
CA HIS A 5 1.41 7.35 -8.68
C HIS A 5 1.35 5.82 -8.64
N TYR A 6 1.13 5.26 -7.46
CA TYR A 6 0.98 3.81 -7.27
C TYR A 6 -0.38 3.51 -6.66
N THR A 7 -0.95 2.36 -7.04
CA THR A 7 -2.13 1.80 -6.40
C THR A 7 -1.68 0.61 -5.56
N VAL A 8 -1.95 0.67 -4.27
CA VAL A 8 -1.63 -0.41 -3.34
C VAL A 8 -2.92 -1.13 -3.00
N GLY A 9 -3.01 -2.41 -3.39
CA GLY A 9 -4.14 -3.26 -3.08
C GLY A 9 -3.87 -4.08 -1.83
N TYR A 10 -4.83 -4.14 -0.94
CA TYR A 10 -4.69 -4.88 0.32
C TYR A 10 -6.06 -5.42 0.75
N HIS A 11 -6.05 -6.29 1.74
CA HIS A 11 -7.29 -6.80 2.33
C HIS A 11 -7.26 -6.58 3.84
N ASP A 12 -8.45 -6.58 4.45
CA ASP A 12 -8.57 -6.43 5.90
C ASP A 12 -8.75 -7.81 6.57
N ALA A 13 -8.99 -7.78 7.88
CA ALA A 13 -9.13 -9.00 8.67
C ALA A 13 -10.38 -9.81 8.27
N GLN A 14 -11.36 -9.17 7.62
CA GLN A 14 -12.57 -9.81 7.11
C GLN A 14 -12.42 -10.27 5.66
N GLN A 15 -11.21 -10.19 5.10
CA GLN A 15 -10.90 -10.57 3.71
C GLN A 15 -11.55 -9.65 2.68
N GLU A 16 -11.94 -8.46 3.07
CA GLU A 16 -12.48 -7.47 2.13
C GLU A 16 -11.33 -6.74 1.45
N HIS A 17 -11.44 -6.58 0.13
CA HIS A 17 -10.42 -5.95 -0.68
C HIS A 17 -10.56 -4.42 -0.66
N HIS A 18 -9.42 -3.75 -0.53
CA HIS A 18 -9.32 -2.30 -0.55
C HIS A 18 -8.16 -1.87 -1.43
N GLU A 19 -8.23 -0.62 -1.90
CA GLU A 19 -7.13 -0.01 -2.64
C GLU A 19 -6.91 1.40 -2.15
N ILE A 20 -5.64 1.82 -2.07
CA ILE A 20 -5.30 3.22 -1.82
C ILE A 20 -4.25 3.66 -2.85
N CYS A 21 -4.20 4.97 -3.08
CA CYS A 21 -3.25 5.57 -3.99
C CYS A 21 -2.14 6.23 -3.18
N GLU A 22 -0.89 5.98 -3.60
CA GLU A 22 0.27 6.59 -2.96
C GLU A 22 1.19 7.17 -4.02
N TYR A 23 1.73 8.35 -3.76
CA TYR A 23 2.79 8.93 -4.58
C TYR A 23 4.12 8.59 -3.94
N ALA A 24 5.02 8.00 -4.71
CA ALA A 24 6.29 7.53 -4.20
C ALA A 24 7.33 7.48 -5.31
N LYS A 25 8.59 7.33 -4.93
CA LYS A 25 9.69 7.24 -5.89
C LYS A 25 9.78 5.86 -6.53
N ASP A 26 9.29 4.83 -5.85
CA ASP A 26 9.26 3.45 -6.35
C ASP A 26 8.19 2.66 -5.60
N SER A 27 7.97 1.41 -6.01
CA SER A 27 6.93 0.57 -5.41
C SER A 27 7.22 0.24 -3.94
N TYR A 28 8.47 0.06 -3.59
CA TYR A 28 8.84 -0.20 -2.20
C TYR A 28 8.44 0.98 -1.31
N ASP A 29 8.75 2.19 -1.77
CA ASP A 29 8.43 3.40 -1.04
C ASP A 29 6.90 3.58 -0.91
N ALA A 30 6.16 3.25 -1.99
CA ALA A 30 4.70 3.30 -1.97
C ALA A 30 4.13 2.37 -0.89
N ILE A 31 4.67 1.17 -0.78
CA ILE A 31 4.24 0.21 0.25
C ILE A 31 4.55 0.74 1.65
N GLN A 32 5.70 1.36 1.84
CA GLN A 32 6.03 1.97 3.14
C GLN A 32 5.05 3.09 3.49
N HIS A 33 4.70 3.93 2.50
CA HIS A 33 3.70 4.99 2.71
C HIS A 33 2.33 4.41 3.08
N ALA A 34 1.92 3.31 2.43
CA ALA A 34 0.66 2.64 2.75
C ALA A 34 0.65 2.14 4.20
N LYS A 35 1.77 1.60 4.67
CA LYS A 35 1.89 1.13 6.05
C LYS A 35 1.82 2.28 7.06
N GLU A 36 2.27 3.47 6.66
CA GLU A 36 2.18 4.65 7.51
C GLU A 36 0.76 5.19 7.57
N ASP A 37 0.04 5.11 6.46
CA ASP A 37 -1.33 5.62 6.37
C ASP A 37 -2.34 4.66 7.02
N ILE A 38 -2.08 3.36 6.96
CA ILE A 38 -2.98 2.34 7.47
C ILE A 38 -2.19 1.48 8.45
N LEU A 39 -2.37 1.74 9.74
CA LEU A 39 -1.52 1.17 10.78
C LEU A 39 -1.57 -0.35 10.84
N TYR A 40 -2.73 -0.97 10.58
CA TYR A 40 -2.79 -2.43 10.64
C TYR A 40 -1.97 -3.09 9.52
N LEU A 41 -1.68 -2.38 8.43
CA LEU A 41 -0.78 -2.90 7.39
C LEU A 41 0.66 -2.97 7.89
N LYS A 42 1.05 -2.05 8.78
CA LYS A 42 2.37 -2.10 9.40
C LYS A 42 2.50 -3.33 10.29
N GLU A 43 1.43 -3.67 11.02
CA GLU A 43 1.40 -4.84 11.90
C GLU A 43 1.20 -6.14 11.14
N HIS A 44 0.54 -6.09 9.97
CA HIS A 44 0.20 -7.25 9.16
C HIS A 44 0.60 -7.01 7.71
N PRO A 45 1.91 -6.98 7.39
CA PRO A 45 2.36 -6.68 6.02
C PRO A 45 1.84 -7.68 4.99
N SER A 46 1.51 -8.91 5.40
CA SER A 46 0.95 -9.91 4.49
C SER A 46 -0.44 -9.53 3.95
N PHE A 47 -1.10 -8.52 4.54
CA PHE A 47 -2.38 -8.04 4.02
C PHE A 47 -2.22 -7.26 2.71
N ILE A 48 -1.02 -6.83 2.37
CA ILE A 48 -0.77 -6.15 1.10
C ILE A 48 -0.71 -7.20 -0.01
N ASP A 49 -1.62 -7.07 -0.99
CA ASP A 49 -1.76 -8.02 -2.08
C ASP A 49 -0.91 -7.66 -3.30
N TYR A 50 -0.86 -6.36 -3.63
CA TYR A 50 -0.11 -5.90 -4.80
C TYR A 50 0.16 -4.39 -4.71
N CYS A 51 1.10 -3.96 -5.55
CA CYS A 51 1.39 -2.55 -5.75
C CYS A 51 1.66 -2.35 -7.24
N THR A 52 0.84 -1.54 -7.90
CA THR A 52 0.96 -1.29 -9.34
C THR A 52 0.98 0.20 -9.63
N ASN A 53 1.49 0.56 -10.82
CA ASN A 53 1.47 1.95 -11.27
C ASN A 53 0.78 2.13 -12.61
#